data_175158c35ae69d0b19c2f02fbdf0db70
#
_entry.id   175158c35ae69d0b19c2f02fbdf0db70
#
_cell.length_a   1.000
_cell.length_b   1.000
_cell.length_c   1.000
_cell.angle_alpha   90.00
_cell.angle_beta   90.00
_cell.angle_gamma   90.00
#
_symmetry.space_group_name_H-M   'P 1'
#
loop_
_entity.id
_entity.type
_entity.pdbx_description
1 polymer ?
#
loop_
_entity_poly.entity_id
_entity_poly.type
_entity_poly.pdbx_seq_one_letter_code
_entity_poly.pdbx_strand_id
1 'polypeptide(L)'
;MRALLCLIIMGSLLAQKPNNNITKKPEQKIPFRLYYEDFDSVSNQDWKGEVIVSFVIDEMGKVIDPQIVDTFNIELNETIIDRVMAIKFKPALQNGRPVRVRYKLPILFK
;
A
#
# COMPACT_ATOMS: atom_id res chain seq x y z
N MET A 1 -0.70 25.62 0.68
CA MET A 1 0.43 24.69 0.50
C MET A 1 0.12 23.38 1.22
N ARG A 2 0.26 22.30 0.53
CA ARG A 2 -0.01 20.99 1.12
C ARG A 2 1.17 20.53 1.98
N ALA A 3 0.87 20.08 3.16
CA ALA A 3 1.90 19.52 4.04
C ALA A 3 2.00 18.01 3.80
N LEU A 4 3.17 17.56 3.41
CA LEU A 4 3.40 16.13 3.22
C LEU A 4 3.43 15.44 4.57
N LEU A 5 2.61 14.42 4.72
CA LEU A 5 2.64 13.59 5.91
C LEU A 5 3.94 12.79 5.88
N CYS A 6 4.72 12.89 6.95
CA CYS A 6 5.97 12.16 7.05
C CYS A 6 5.66 10.69 7.24
N LEU A 7 6.02 9.88 6.27
CA LEU A 7 5.78 8.45 6.37
C LEU A 7 6.87 7.66 5.65
N ILE A 8 7.09 6.48 6.15
CA ILE A 8 7.99 5.51 5.54
C ILE A 8 7.11 4.40 4.99
N ILE A 9 7.29 4.09 3.73
CA ILE A 9 6.53 3.06 3.06
C ILE A 9 7.47 1.92 2.70
N MET A 10 7.20 0.77 3.26
CA MET A 10 7.97 -0.44 2.95
C MET A 10 7.00 -1.48 2.47
N GLY A 11 7.15 -1.87 1.22
CA GLY A 11 6.32 -2.90 0.67
C GLY A 11 6.98 -4.26 0.80
N SER A 12 6.19 -5.26 1.06
CA SER A 12 6.70 -6.62 1.06
C SER A 12 5.74 -7.55 0.34
N LEU A 13 6.30 -8.49 -0.35
CA LEU A 13 5.53 -9.51 -1.03
C LEU A 13 5.14 -10.56 -0.01
N LEU A 14 3.84 -10.75 0.18
CA LEU A 14 3.33 -11.82 1.02
C LEU A 14 3.23 -13.07 0.20
N ALA A 15 4.30 -13.79 0.11
CA ALA A 15 4.24 -15.11 -0.45
C ALA A 15 3.87 -16.05 0.67
N GLN A 16 2.77 -16.74 0.56
CA GLN A 16 2.41 -17.76 1.50
C GLN A 16 3.39 -18.87 1.49
N LYS A 17 4.03 -19.07 0.37
CA LYS A 17 5.15 -19.96 0.23
C LYS A 17 6.21 -19.19 -0.50
N PRO A 18 7.47 -19.45 -0.22
CA PRO A 18 8.53 -18.89 -1.04
C PRO A 18 8.24 -19.29 -2.48
N ASN A 19 7.87 -18.33 -3.28
CA ASN A 19 7.63 -18.60 -4.67
C ASN A 19 8.91 -18.26 -5.43
N ASN A 20 9.75 -19.25 -5.58
CA ASN A 20 11.03 -19.07 -6.24
C ASN A 20 10.88 -18.75 -7.71
N ASN A 21 9.66 -18.80 -8.23
CA ASN A 21 9.38 -18.51 -9.63
C ASN A 21 9.12 -17.04 -9.90
N ILE A 22 8.97 -16.22 -8.86
CA ILE A 22 8.81 -14.79 -9.04
C ILE A 22 10.17 -14.22 -9.42
N THR A 23 10.29 -13.77 -10.67
CA THR A 23 11.53 -13.24 -11.20
C THR A 23 11.63 -11.73 -11.04
N LYS A 24 10.51 -11.06 -10.84
CA LYS A 24 10.50 -9.63 -10.62
C LYS A 24 9.36 -9.27 -9.68
N LYS A 25 9.70 -8.52 -8.62
CA LYS A 25 8.71 -8.05 -7.65
C LYS A 25 7.92 -6.90 -8.23
N PRO A 26 6.68 -6.70 -7.76
CA PRO A 26 5.89 -5.54 -8.20
C PRO A 26 6.54 -4.25 -7.72
N GLU A 27 6.39 -3.20 -8.50
CA GLU A 27 6.92 -1.87 -8.18
C GLU A 27 5.83 -0.82 -8.37
N GLN A 28 5.80 0.18 -7.49
CA GLN A 28 4.92 1.32 -7.67
C GLN A 28 5.38 2.13 -8.87
N LYS A 29 4.47 2.46 -9.78
CA LYS A 29 4.79 3.30 -10.94
C LYS A 29 5.04 4.74 -10.52
N ILE A 30 4.27 5.20 -9.53
CA ILE A 30 4.41 6.53 -8.94
C ILE A 30 4.50 6.32 -7.44
N PRO A 31 5.48 6.92 -6.73
CA PRO A 31 5.59 6.72 -5.30
C PRO A 31 4.31 7.09 -4.57
N PHE A 32 3.88 6.22 -3.67
CA PHE A 32 2.70 6.45 -2.84
C PHE A 32 2.99 7.57 -1.85
N ARG A 33 2.08 8.53 -1.77
CA ARG A 33 2.21 9.67 -0.86
C ARG A 33 0.87 9.99 -0.23
N LEU A 34 0.92 10.41 1.03
CA LEU A 34 -0.25 10.90 1.75
C LEU A 34 0.02 12.31 2.23
N TYR A 35 -1.03 13.10 2.25
CA TYR A 35 -0.99 14.46 2.75
C TYR A 35 -2.04 14.62 3.85
N TYR A 36 -1.81 15.55 4.77
CA TYR A 36 -2.79 15.82 5.82
C TYR A 36 -4.14 16.19 5.24
N GLU A 37 -4.16 16.88 4.12
CA GLU A 37 -5.41 17.28 3.45
C GLU A 37 -6.23 16.09 2.96
N ASP A 38 -5.61 14.92 2.82
CA ASP A 38 -6.34 13.72 2.43
C ASP A 38 -7.27 13.21 3.55
N PHE A 39 -7.10 13.72 4.77
CA PHE A 39 -7.83 13.27 5.95
C PHE A 39 -8.71 14.39 6.51
N ASP A 40 -9.50 15.02 5.66
CA ASP A 40 -10.29 16.20 6.02
C ASP A 40 -11.23 16.00 7.18
N SER A 41 -11.78 14.80 7.30
CA SER A 41 -12.78 14.50 8.32
C SER A 41 -12.16 14.07 9.64
N VAL A 42 -10.86 14.00 9.73
CA VAL A 42 -10.16 13.51 10.91
C VAL A 42 -9.51 14.67 11.63
N SER A 43 -9.65 14.67 12.97
CA SER A 43 -9.01 15.66 13.81
C SER A 43 -7.52 15.70 13.57
N ASN A 44 -6.98 16.90 13.43
CA ASN A 44 -5.55 17.08 13.15
C ASN A 44 -4.76 16.82 14.42
N GLN A 45 -4.17 15.65 14.51
CA GLN A 45 -3.39 15.21 15.65
C GLN A 45 -1.99 14.85 15.21
N ASP A 46 -1.11 14.67 16.18
CA ASP A 46 0.21 14.12 15.92
C ASP A 46 0.07 12.62 15.70
N TRP A 47 -0.17 12.25 14.48
CA TRP A 47 -0.34 10.84 14.14
C TRP A 47 0.98 10.13 14.16
N LYS A 48 1.10 9.15 15.03
CA LYS A 48 2.29 8.31 15.13
C LYS A 48 1.85 6.86 15.21
N GLY A 49 2.40 6.03 14.38
CA GLY A 49 2.06 4.63 14.39
C GLY A 49 2.18 4.02 13.01
N GLU A 50 1.70 2.81 12.91
CA GLU A 50 1.79 2.05 11.67
C GLU A 50 0.41 1.54 11.28
N VAL A 51 0.11 1.64 10.00
CA VAL A 51 -1.06 1.02 9.40
C VAL A 51 -0.57 0.01 8.37
N ILE A 52 -1.06 -1.21 8.45
CA ILE A 52 -0.68 -2.26 7.52
C ILE A 52 -1.87 -2.59 6.65
N VAL A 53 -1.68 -2.49 5.34
CA VAL A 53 -2.70 -2.80 4.35
C VAL A 53 -2.25 -3.99 3.53
N SER A 54 -3.13 -4.98 3.43
CA SER A 54 -2.91 -6.14 2.58
C SER A 54 -3.82 -6.04 1.36
N PHE A 55 -3.30 -6.30 0.20
CA PHE A 55 -4.09 -6.29 -1.03
C PHE A 55 -3.47 -7.21 -2.05
N VAL A 56 -4.19 -7.41 -3.13
CA VAL A 56 -3.70 -8.19 -4.27
C VAL A 56 -3.33 -7.22 -5.38
N ILE A 57 -2.21 -7.47 -6.04
CA ILE A 57 -1.82 -6.77 -7.25
C ILE A 57 -2.06 -7.74 -8.39
N ASP A 58 -2.97 -7.37 -9.29
CA ASP A 58 -3.33 -8.27 -10.38
C ASP A 58 -2.30 -8.20 -11.52
N GLU A 59 -2.57 -8.95 -12.57
CA GLU A 59 -1.65 -9.07 -13.71
C GLU A 59 -1.47 -7.76 -14.47
N MET A 60 -2.39 -6.82 -14.28
CA MET A 60 -2.32 -5.50 -14.90
C MET A 60 -1.71 -4.45 -13.98
N GLY A 61 -1.30 -4.85 -12.78
CA GLY A 61 -0.74 -3.93 -11.80
C GLY A 61 -1.77 -3.18 -11.00
N LYS A 62 -3.03 -3.61 -11.04
CA LYS A 62 -4.12 -2.94 -10.33
C LYS A 62 -4.25 -3.51 -8.93
N VAL A 63 -4.50 -2.63 -7.97
CA VAL A 63 -4.77 -3.03 -6.59
C VAL A 63 -6.22 -3.50 -6.48
N ILE A 64 -6.40 -4.69 -5.94
CA ILE A 64 -7.73 -5.24 -5.69
C ILE A 64 -7.80 -5.81 -4.27
N ASP A 65 -9.01 -5.82 -3.73
CA ASP A 65 -9.32 -6.42 -2.42
C ASP A 65 -8.43 -5.89 -1.28
N PRO A 66 -8.34 -4.57 -1.09
CA PRO A 66 -7.53 -4.03 0.00
C PRO A 66 -8.19 -4.26 1.36
N GLN A 67 -7.38 -4.62 2.33
CA GLN A 67 -7.83 -4.85 3.70
C GLN A 67 -6.86 -4.24 4.68
N ILE A 68 -7.38 -3.60 5.72
CA ILE A 68 -6.55 -3.12 6.82
C ILE A 68 -6.27 -4.31 7.72
N VAL A 69 -5.00 -4.67 7.83
CA VAL A 69 -4.57 -5.77 8.69
C VAL A 69 -4.32 -5.26 10.11
N ASP A 70 -3.76 -4.08 10.23
CA ASP A 70 -3.47 -3.46 11.51
C ASP A 70 -3.53 -1.95 11.36
N THR A 71 -3.97 -1.26 12.42
CA THR A 71 -4.07 0.19 12.41
C THR A 71 -3.95 0.71 13.83
N PHE A 72 -3.40 1.91 13.97
CA PHE A 72 -3.38 2.62 15.24
C PHE A 72 -4.55 3.59 15.36
N ASN A 73 -5.27 3.86 14.28
CA ASN A 73 -6.37 4.82 14.28
C ASN A 73 -7.37 4.45 13.18
N ILE A 74 -8.51 3.92 13.58
CA ILE A 74 -9.53 3.46 12.63
C ILE A 74 -10.11 4.59 11.80
N GLU A 75 -10.05 5.83 12.28
CA GLU A 75 -10.57 6.97 11.52
C GLU A 75 -9.80 7.22 10.23
N LEU A 76 -8.56 6.72 10.15
CA LEU A 76 -7.73 6.87 8.96
C LEU A 76 -7.99 5.81 7.91
N ASN A 77 -8.64 4.71 8.29
CA ASN A 77 -8.70 3.51 7.46
C ASN A 77 -9.35 3.75 6.10
N GLU A 78 -10.48 4.43 6.09
CA GLU A 78 -11.24 4.63 4.85
C GLU A 78 -10.42 5.42 3.83
N THR A 79 -9.82 6.52 4.28
CA THR A 79 -8.99 7.33 3.39
C THR A 79 -7.77 6.56 2.90
N ILE A 80 -7.16 5.78 3.78
CA ILE A 80 -6.00 4.97 3.41
C ILE A 80 -6.40 3.95 2.34
N ILE A 81 -7.53 3.28 2.52
CA ILE A 81 -8.03 2.31 1.53
C ILE A 81 -8.23 2.99 0.17
N ASP A 82 -8.88 4.14 0.16
CA ASP A 82 -9.13 4.87 -1.09
C ASP A 82 -7.82 5.24 -1.78
N ARG A 83 -6.85 5.70 -1.03
CA ARG A 83 -5.57 6.08 -1.61
C ARG A 83 -4.77 4.88 -2.08
N VAL A 84 -4.83 3.78 -1.35
CA VAL A 84 -4.16 2.54 -1.73
C VAL A 84 -4.75 1.98 -3.03
N MET A 85 -6.05 2.05 -3.19
CA MET A 85 -6.70 1.57 -4.41
C MET A 85 -6.30 2.38 -5.64
N ALA A 86 -5.82 3.59 -5.44
CA ALA A 86 -5.36 4.44 -6.55
C ALA A 86 -3.93 4.15 -6.96
N ILE A 87 -3.20 3.33 -6.21
CA ILE A 87 -1.81 3.02 -6.55
C ILE A 87 -1.77 2.16 -7.82
N LYS A 88 -0.85 2.49 -8.69
CA LYS A 88 -0.59 1.71 -9.88
C LYS A 88 0.77 1.04 -9.76
N PHE A 89 0.80 -0.24 -10.05
CA PHE A 89 2.02 -1.04 -9.98
C PHE A 89 2.44 -1.54 -11.34
N LYS A 90 3.72 -1.80 -11.47
CA LYS A 90 4.21 -2.73 -12.47
C LYS A 90 3.98 -4.11 -11.89
N PRO A 91 3.29 -5.02 -12.58
CA PRO A 91 2.95 -6.31 -11.96
C PRO A 91 4.19 -7.15 -11.70
N ALA A 92 4.06 -8.08 -10.78
CA ALA A 92 5.09 -9.09 -10.56
C ALA A 92 5.22 -9.96 -11.82
N LEU A 93 6.42 -10.44 -12.08
CA LEU A 93 6.67 -11.33 -13.21
C LEU A 93 7.15 -12.67 -12.71
N GLN A 94 6.66 -13.70 -13.36
CA GLN A 94 7.12 -15.06 -13.16
C GLN A 94 7.57 -15.57 -14.53
N ASN A 95 8.88 -15.72 -14.70
CA ASN A 95 9.47 -16.12 -15.98
C ASN A 95 9.00 -15.22 -17.14
N GLY A 96 8.97 -13.90 -16.88
CA GLY A 96 8.61 -12.91 -17.88
C GLY A 96 7.11 -12.69 -18.05
N ARG A 97 6.26 -13.41 -17.33
CA ARG A 97 4.81 -13.30 -17.42
C ARG A 97 4.25 -12.58 -16.22
N PRO A 98 3.33 -11.61 -16.42
CA PRO A 98 2.67 -10.96 -15.29
C PRO A 98 1.86 -11.98 -14.50
N VAL A 99 1.97 -11.90 -13.17
CA VAL A 99 1.23 -12.79 -12.29
C VAL A 99 0.60 -11.98 -11.16
N ARG A 100 -0.48 -12.51 -10.64
CA ARG A 100 -1.20 -11.95 -9.49
C ARG A 100 -0.46 -12.34 -8.22
N VAL A 101 -0.26 -11.36 -7.32
CA VAL A 101 0.41 -11.61 -6.05
C VAL A 101 -0.30 -10.87 -4.93
N ARG A 102 -0.19 -11.39 -3.73
CA ARG A 102 -0.62 -10.68 -2.53
C ARG A 102 0.53 -9.82 -2.03
N TYR A 103 0.20 -8.62 -1.61
CA TYR A 103 1.17 -7.62 -1.21
C TYR A 103 0.76 -7.01 0.12
N LYS A 104 1.73 -6.71 0.95
CA LYS A 104 1.50 -6.08 2.24
C LYS A 104 2.26 -4.77 2.28
N LEU A 105 1.55 -3.70 2.54
CA LEU A 105 2.12 -2.36 2.54
C LEU A 105 2.04 -1.78 3.96
N PRO A 106 3.16 -1.71 4.68
CA PRO A 106 3.17 -0.99 5.95
C PRO A 106 3.35 0.50 5.69
N ILE A 107 2.53 1.30 6.33
CA ILE A 107 2.57 2.76 6.22
C ILE A 107 2.90 3.29 7.61
N LEU A 108 4.06 3.89 7.73
CA LEU A 108 4.53 4.39 9.01
C LEU A 108 4.30 5.89 9.10
N PHE A 109 3.58 6.31 10.11
CA PHE A 109 3.29 7.71 10.40
C PHE A 109 4.27 8.19 11.47
N LYS A 110 4.93 9.29 11.19
CA LYS A 110 5.91 9.86 12.11
C LYS A 110 5.59 11.28 12.48
#